data_d047d6aae35b7f5413e803bc40648878
#
_entry.id   d047d6aae35b7f5413e803bc40648878
#
_cell.length_a   1.000
_cell.length_b   1.000
_cell.length_c   1.000
_cell.angle_alpha   90.00
_cell.angle_beta   90.00
_cell.angle_gamma   90.00
#
_symmetry.space_group_name_H-M   'P 1'
#
loop_
_entity.id
_entity.type
_entity.pdbx_description
1 polymer ?
#
loop_
_entity_poly.entity_id
_entity_poly.type
_entity_poly.pdbx_seq_one_letter_code
_entity_poly.pdbx_strand_id
1 'polypeptide(L)'
;MNIILKGIEEGLSGISEAEVRKFIKVIREGRRIFVLGQGRSGLIARCFAMRLMHLGFSVYVVGETVTPSIKKGDLLIICSFSGEKYLLREFSKLAKEKGAIICALTSQKTSSLSRIADLTIRMPVEKLRVKQPLGSLFEQLLFLYLEGIVLSLMDEMGVTQEEMKNRHANLE
;
A
#
# COMPACT_ATOMS: atom_id res chain seq x y z
N MET A 1 8.44 5.41 -24.29
CA MET A 1 7.30 5.96 -23.52
C MET A 1 6.06 5.06 -23.65
N ASN A 2 5.51 4.85 -24.84
CA ASN A 2 4.27 4.07 -25.05
C ASN A 2 4.25 2.67 -24.43
N ILE A 3 5.37 1.92 -24.43
CA ILE A 3 5.43 0.57 -23.86
C ILE A 3 5.23 0.57 -22.33
N ILE A 4 5.69 1.62 -21.64
CA ILE A 4 5.50 1.78 -20.20
C ILE A 4 4.04 2.06 -19.91
N LEU A 5 3.43 3.03 -20.58
CA LEU A 5 2.01 3.39 -20.41
C LEU A 5 1.09 2.20 -20.66
N LYS A 6 1.34 1.45 -21.75
CA LYS A 6 0.57 0.24 -22.04
C LYS A 6 0.69 -0.82 -20.94
N GLY A 7 1.89 -1.06 -20.43
CA GLY A 7 2.10 -1.98 -19.32
C GLY A 7 1.37 -1.55 -18.04
N ILE A 8 1.32 -0.25 -17.77
CA ILE A 8 0.59 0.31 -16.62
C ILE A 8 -0.92 0.11 -16.80
N GLU A 9 -1.47 0.46 -17.97
CA GLU A 9 -2.89 0.31 -18.28
C GLU A 9 -3.35 -1.16 -18.16
N GLU A 10 -2.63 -2.07 -18.80
CA GLU A 10 -2.89 -3.51 -18.72
C GLU A 10 -2.80 -4.04 -17.28
N GLY A 11 -1.81 -3.57 -16.51
CA GLY A 11 -1.62 -3.99 -15.12
C GLY A 11 -2.72 -3.50 -14.20
N LEU A 12 -3.13 -2.23 -14.31
CA LEU A 12 -4.22 -1.66 -13.51
C LEU A 12 -5.56 -2.31 -13.85
N SER A 13 -5.85 -2.54 -15.13
CA SER A 13 -7.07 -3.23 -15.58
C SER A 13 -7.18 -4.68 -15.06
N GLY A 14 -6.06 -5.29 -14.68
CA GLY A 14 -6.00 -6.63 -14.12
C GLY A 14 -6.27 -6.71 -12.61
N ILE A 15 -6.46 -5.59 -11.92
CA ILE A 15 -6.76 -5.55 -10.48
C ILE A 15 -8.26 -5.66 -10.27
N SER A 16 -8.68 -6.54 -9.37
CA SER A 16 -10.09 -6.79 -9.08
C SER A 16 -10.74 -5.61 -8.34
N GLU A 17 -11.85 -5.10 -8.85
CA GLU A 17 -12.67 -4.10 -8.14
C GLU A 17 -13.13 -4.57 -6.75
N ALA A 18 -13.35 -5.87 -6.57
CA ALA A 18 -13.71 -6.42 -5.28
C ALA A 18 -12.55 -6.30 -4.27
N GLU A 19 -11.30 -6.46 -4.73
CA GLU A 19 -10.10 -6.22 -3.90
C GLU A 19 -9.95 -4.73 -3.58
N VAL A 20 -10.20 -3.83 -4.54
CA VAL A 20 -10.22 -2.38 -4.32
C VAL A 20 -11.19 -2.01 -3.21
N ARG A 21 -12.45 -2.45 -3.31
CA ARG A 21 -13.48 -2.17 -2.28
C ARG A 21 -13.09 -2.71 -0.91
N LYS A 22 -12.53 -3.93 -0.85
CA LYS A 22 -12.04 -4.52 0.42
C LYS A 22 -10.89 -3.71 1.01
N PHE A 23 -9.97 -3.24 0.18
CA PHE A 23 -8.82 -2.45 0.64
C PHE A 23 -9.27 -1.09 1.19
N ILE A 24 -10.15 -0.38 0.50
CA ILE A 24 -10.75 0.86 1.00
C ILE A 24 -11.44 0.63 2.34
N LYS A 25 -12.22 -0.44 2.45
CA LYS A 25 -12.92 -0.79 3.69
C LYS A 25 -11.94 -0.98 4.86
N VAL A 26 -10.89 -1.79 4.70
CA VAL A 26 -9.94 -2.03 5.82
C VAL A 26 -9.12 -0.79 6.18
N ILE A 27 -8.87 0.12 5.24
CA ILE A 27 -8.26 1.42 5.52
C ILE A 27 -9.17 2.27 6.41
N ARG A 28 -10.46 2.35 6.08
CA ARG A 28 -11.44 3.15 6.84
C ARG A 28 -11.75 2.58 8.22
N GLU A 29 -11.71 1.27 8.36
CA GLU A 29 -11.97 0.57 9.64
C GLU A 29 -10.73 0.48 10.54
N GLY A 30 -9.54 0.65 9.99
CA GLY A 30 -8.29 0.60 10.73
C GLY A 30 -8.19 1.70 11.78
N ARG A 31 -7.93 1.33 13.04
CA ARG A 31 -7.77 2.29 14.14
C ARG A 31 -6.59 3.22 13.91
N ARG A 32 -5.45 2.66 13.51
CA ARG A 32 -4.23 3.35 13.08
C ARG A 32 -3.65 2.56 11.92
N ILE A 33 -2.98 3.24 11.02
CA ILE A 33 -2.42 2.63 9.83
C ILE A 33 -0.90 2.65 9.93
N PHE A 34 -0.29 1.51 9.71
CA PHE A 34 1.16 1.36 9.61
C PHE A 34 1.51 0.96 8.19
N VAL A 35 2.50 1.59 7.60
CA VAL A 35 2.99 1.23 6.26
C VAL A 35 4.38 0.67 6.33
N LEU A 36 4.66 -0.34 5.52
CA LEU A 36 5.94 -1.05 5.49
C LEU A 36 6.32 -1.43 4.06
N GLY A 37 7.56 -1.24 3.73
CA GLY A 37 8.17 -1.70 2.48
C GLY A 37 9.68 -1.51 2.51
N GLN A 38 10.39 -2.16 1.60
CA GLN A 38 11.85 -2.02 1.46
C GLN A 38 12.22 -1.49 0.07
N GLY A 39 13.31 -0.73 -0.01
CA GLY A 39 13.77 -0.13 -1.26
C GLY A 39 12.70 0.77 -1.89
N ARG A 40 12.56 0.74 -3.21
CA ARG A 40 11.62 1.58 -3.96
C ARG A 40 10.16 1.35 -3.56
N SER A 41 9.76 0.10 -3.28
CA SER A 41 8.41 -0.19 -2.74
C SER A 41 8.17 0.49 -1.40
N GLY A 42 9.20 0.61 -0.56
CA GLY A 42 9.15 1.36 0.70
C GLY A 42 8.99 2.86 0.51
N LEU A 43 9.64 3.45 -0.51
CA LEU A 43 9.45 4.87 -0.86
C LEU A 43 8.00 5.14 -1.29
N ILE A 44 7.41 4.26 -2.08
CA ILE A 44 6.00 4.38 -2.49
C ILE A 44 5.07 4.22 -1.29
N ALA A 45 5.34 3.28 -0.38
CA ALA A 45 4.57 3.15 0.86
C ALA A 45 4.61 4.45 1.70
N ARG A 46 5.75 5.16 1.74
CA ARG A 46 5.87 6.47 2.39
C ARG A 46 5.06 7.55 1.68
N CYS A 47 5.07 7.60 0.34
CA CYS A 47 4.20 8.50 -0.43
C CYS A 47 2.73 8.28 -0.05
N PHE A 48 2.29 7.02 0.02
CA PHE A 48 0.94 6.68 0.41
C PHE A 48 0.63 7.07 1.87
N ALA A 49 1.57 6.86 2.80
CA ALA A 49 1.43 7.28 4.20
C ALA A 49 1.16 8.78 4.30
N MET A 50 1.89 9.60 3.53
CA MET A 50 1.68 11.05 3.49
C MET A 50 0.27 11.39 2.99
N ARG A 51 -0.21 10.74 1.92
CA ARG A 51 -1.58 10.97 1.41
C ARG A 51 -2.66 10.56 2.42
N LEU A 52 -2.50 9.45 3.10
CA LEU A 52 -3.42 9.02 4.15
C LEU A 52 -3.43 10.02 5.34
N MET A 53 -2.28 10.58 5.70
CA MET A 53 -2.20 11.65 6.71
C MET A 53 -2.94 12.90 6.23
N HIS A 54 -2.80 13.30 4.97
CA HIS A 54 -3.57 14.42 4.42
C HIS A 54 -5.08 14.16 4.44
N LEU A 55 -5.52 12.91 4.27
CA LEU A 55 -6.92 12.50 4.44
C LEU A 55 -7.40 12.54 5.90
N GLY A 56 -6.49 12.67 6.87
CA GLY A 56 -6.81 12.76 8.31
C GLY A 56 -6.64 11.45 9.08
N PHE A 57 -6.08 10.41 8.47
CA PHE A 57 -5.77 9.17 9.18
C PHE A 57 -4.56 9.30 10.10
N SER A 58 -4.55 8.54 11.20
CA SER A 58 -3.35 8.32 12.03
C SER A 58 -2.45 7.30 11.37
N VAL A 59 -1.37 7.75 10.73
CA VAL A 59 -0.49 6.91 9.92
C VAL A 59 0.94 6.95 10.44
N TYR A 60 1.60 5.80 10.38
CA TYR A 60 3.00 5.63 10.80
C TYR A 60 3.77 4.82 9.77
N VAL A 61 5.04 5.14 9.59
CA VAL A 61 5.97 4.38 8.76
C VAL A 61 6.82 3.49 9.65
N VAL A 62 6.74 2.19 9.45
CA VAL A 62 7.53 1.22 10.23
C VAL A 62 9.03 1.46 10.01
N GLY A 63 9.77 1.60 11.12
CA GLY A 63 11.20 1.90 11.11
C GLY A 63 11.55 3.36 11.38
N GLU A 64 10.56 4.27 11.41
CA GLU A 64 10.79 5.63 11.89
C GLU A 64 10.85 5.67 13.42
N THR A 65 11.70 6.55 13.98
CA THR A 65 11.96 6.64 15.43
C THR A 65 10.71 6.96 16.26
N VAL A 66 9.75 7.64 15.67
CA VAL A 66 8.47 8.02 16.33
C VAL A 66 7.34 7.02 16.09
N THR A 67 7.61 5.87 15.47
CA THR A 67 6.60 4.85 15.22
C THR A 67 6.19 4.16 16.52
N PRO A 68 4.92 4.24 16.94
CA PRO A 68 4.46 3.59 18.17
C PRO A 68 4.33 2.07 17.99
N SER A 69 4.17 1.35 19.10
CA SER A 69 3.88 -0.09 19.05
C SER A 69 2.55 -0.39 18.37
N ILE A 70 2.53 -1.38 17.47
CA ILE A 70 1.31 -1.88 16.82
C ILE A 70 0.47 -2.69 17.80
N LYS A 71 -0.87 -2.57 17.69
CA LYS A 71 -1.84 -3.18 18.61
C LYS A 71 -3.02 -3.78 17.85
N LYS A 72 -3.87 -4.50 18.59
CA LYS A 72 -5.14 -5.03 18.08
C LYS A 72 -6.00 -3.93 17.47
N GLY A 73 -6.51 -4.18 16.26
CA GLY A 73 -7.35 -3.27 15.49
C GLY A 73 -6.58 -2.26 14.64
N ASP A 74 -5.23 -2.23 14.71
CA ASP A 74 -4.41 -1.47 13.77
C ASP A 74 -4.33 -2.19 12.43
N LEU A 75 -4.07 -1.45 11.35
CA LEU A 75 -3.84 -1.98 10.01
C LEU A 75 -2.36 -1.86 9.66
N LEU A 76 -1.72 -2.95 9.23
CA LEU A 76 -0.39 -2.94 8.64
C LEU A 76 -0.48 -3.17 7.13
N ILE A 77 -0.13 -2.17 6.35
CA ILE A 77 -0.06 -2.21 4.89
C ILE A 77 1.39 -2.48 4.47
N ILE A 78 1.61 -3.56 3.72
CA ILE A 78 2.95 -4.00 3.33
C ILE A 78 3.09 -4.03 1.82
N CYS A 79 4.07 -3.30 1.29
CA CYS A 79 4.37 -3.24 -0.14
C CYS A 79 5.62 -4.07 -0.45
N SER A 80 5.49 -5.15 -1.22
CA SER A 80 6.59 -6.05 -1.55
C SER A 80 6.40 -6.74 -2.90
N PHE A 81 7.28 -6.48 -3.86
CA PHE A 81 7.24 -7.15 -5.17
C PHE A 81 7.17 -8.68 -5.05
N SER A 82 8.13 -9.29 -4.38
CA SER A 82 8.22 -10.76 -4.25
C SER A 82 7.36 -11.35 -3.15
N GLY A 83 7.03 -10.57 -2.10
CA GLY A 83 6.39 -11.08 -0.89
C GLY A 83 7.26 -12.04 -0.07
N GLU A 84 8.58 -12.10 -0.33
CA GLU A 84 9.50 -13.07 0.29
C GLU A 84 10.61 -12.42 1.15
N LYS A 85 10.60 -11.08 1.28
CA LYS A 85 11.61 -10.38 2.08
C LYS A 85 11.51 -10.75 3.56
N TYR A 86 12.61 -11.24 4.14
CA TYR A 86 12.67 -11.75 5.51
C TYR A 86 12.10 -10.78 6.55
N LEU A 87 12.60 -9.54 6.60
CA LEU A 87 12.14 -8.56 7.59
C LEU A 87 10.64 -8.24 7.46
N LEU A 88 10.12 -8.17 6.23
CA LEU A 88 8.70 -7.89 6.01
C LEU A 88 7.83 -9.03 6.55
N ARG A 89 8.27 -10.28 6.39
CA ARG A 89 7.57 -11.45 6.93
C ARG A 89 7.59 -11.47 8.45
N GLU A 90 8.74 -11.23 9.08
CA GLU A 90 8.85 -11.26 10.54
C GLU A 90 8.03 -10.14 11.19
N PHE A 91 8.05 -8.93 10.63
CA PHE A 91 7.20 -7.85 11.11
C PHE A 91 5.70 -8.15 10.89
N SER A 92 5.35 -8.83 9.79
CA SER A 92 3.95 -9.26 9.56
C SER A 92 3.48 -10.27 10.60
N LYS A 93 4.30 -11.27 10.93
CA LYS A 93 4.00 -12.26 11.96
C LYS A 93 3.80 -11.59 13.32
N LEU A 94 4.75 -10.75 13.71
CA LEU A 94 4.68 -10.02 14.97
C LEU A 94 3.42 -9.13 15.05
N ALA A 95 3.10 -8.40 13.98
CA ALA A 95 1.90 -7.58 13.95
C ALA A 95 0.62 -8.42 14.04
N LYS A 96 0.58 -9.58 13.38
CA LYS A 96 -0.54 -10.51 13.45
C LYS A 96 -0.72 -11.10 14.86
N GLU A 97 0.36 -11.47 15.53
CA GLU A 97 0.36 -11.90 16.94
C GLU A 97 -0.19 -10.82 17.88
N LYS A 98 0.02 -9.54 17.56
CA LYS A 98 -0.56 -8.39 18.30
C LYS A 98 -2.01 -8.10 17.93
N GLY A 99 -2.61 -8.88 17.02
CA GLY A 99 -4.00 -8.72 16.58
C GLY A 99 -4.24 -7.60 15.58
N ALA A 100 -3.20 -7.14 14.88
CA ALA A 100 -3.35 -6.22 13.78
C ALA A 100 -3.87 -6.93 12.52
N ILE A 101 -4.57 -6.17 11.66
CA ILE A 101 -4.98 -6.61 10.33
C ILE A 101 -3.80 -6.41 9.37
N ILE A 102 -3.48 -7.43 8.60
CA ILE A 102 -2.36 -7.40 7.65
C ILE A 102 -2.89 -7.30 6.22
N CYS A 103 -2.51 -6.25 5.52
CA CYS A 103 -2.78 -6.09 4.09
C CYS A 103 -1.48 -6.11 3.29
N ALA A 104 -1.34 -7.04 2.35
CA ALA A 104 -0.17 -7.17 1.48
C ALA A 104 -0.47 -6.70 0.05
N LEU A 105 0.38 -5.83 -0.50
CA LEU A 105 0.38 -5.46 -1.90
C LEU A 105 1.63 -6.10 -2.55
N THR A 106 1.41 -7.05 -3.47
CA THR A 106 2.50 -7.84 -4.06
C THR A 106 2.20 -8.22 -5.50
N SER A 107 3.22 -8.57 -6.29
CA SER A 107 3.00 -9.12 -7.64
C SER A 107 2.61 -10.60 -7.61
N GLN A 108 2.96 -11.31 -6.56
CA GLN A 108 2.88 -12.77 -6.49
C GLN A 108 1.48 -13.24 -6.10
N LYS A 109 0.96 -14.23 -6.84
CA LYS A 109 -0.31 -14.90 -6.49
C LYS A 109 -0.20 -15.63 -5.15
N THR A 110 0.96 -16.26 -4.92
CA THR A 110 1.29 -16.97 -3.69
C THR A 110 2.68 -16.57 -3.22
N SER A 111 2.80 -16.16 -1.98
CA SER A 111 4.07 -15.81 -1.34
C SER A 111 3.99 -16.05 0.15
N SER A 112 5.12 -16.00 0.85
CA SER A 112 5.13 -16.08 2.31
C SER A 112 4.29 -14.96 2.94
N LEU A 113 4.37 -13.77 2.37
CA LEU A 113 3.59 -12.62 2.84
C LEU A 113 2.08 -12.79 2.59
N SER A 114 1.68 -13.27 1.39
CA SER A 114 0.26 -13.49 1.08
C SER A 114 -0.40 -14.58 1.94
N ARG A 115 0.38 -15.53 2.46
CA ARG A 115 -0.11 -16.54 3.41
C ARG A 115 -0.32 -16.01 4.82
N ILE A 116 0.39 -14.94 5.22
CA ILE A 116 0.25 -14.28 6.52
C ILE A 116 -0.87 -13.24 6.48
N ALA A 117 -1.02 -12.55 5.36
CA ALA A 117 -1.95 -11.43 5.20
C ALA A 117 -3.43 -11.86 5.32
N ASP A 118 -4.25 -10.98 5.89
CA ASP A 118 -5.70 -11.10 5.94
C ASP A 118 -6.33 -10.63 4.61
N LEU A 119 -5.66 -9.71 3.92
CA LEU A 119 -6.02 -9.24 2.59
C LEU A 119 -4.76 -9.15 1.73
N THR A 120 -4.83 -9.66 0.51
CA THR A 120 -3.76 -9.51 -0.49
C THR A 120 -4.31 -8.82 -1.72
N ILE A 121 -3.68 -7.72 -2.10
CA ILE A 121 -3.91 -7.01 -3.35
C ILE A 121 -2.81 -7.41 -4.33
N ARG A 122 -3.20 -8.03 -5.42
CA ARG A 122 -2.24 -8.49 -6.41
C ARG A 122 -2.05 -7.47 -7.53
N MET A 123 -0.80 -7.05 -7.76
CA MET A 123 -0.37 -6.30 -8.94
C MET A 123 0.06 -7.28 -10.04
N PRO A 124 -0.74 -7.54 -11.08
CA PRO A 124 -0.53 -8.66 -12.01
C PRO A 124 0.53 -8.37 -13.09
N VAL A 125 1.79 -8.16 -12.69
CA VAL A 125 2.89 -7.79 -13.60
C VAL A 125 3.56 -8.97 -14.31
N GLU A 126 3.39 -10.20 -13.84
CA GLU A 126 4.11 -11.38 -14.35
C GLU A 126 3.78 -11.74 -15.81
N LYS A 127 2.58 -11.40 -16.25
CA LYS A 127 2.09 -11.67 -17.62
C LYS A 127 2.48 -10.57 -18.60
N LEU A 128 2.94 -9.43 -18.10
CA LEU A 128 3.21 -8.24 -18.91
C LEU A 128 4.66 -8.29 -19.41
N ARG A 129 4.85 -8.55 -20.69
CA ARG A 129 6.18 -8.60 -21.35
C ARG A 129 6.71 -7.18 -21.60
N VAL A 130 6.84 -6.39 -20.54
CA VAL A 130 7.39 -5.03 -20.62
C VAL A 130 8.86 -5.07 -20.25
N LYS A 131 9.74 -4.69 -21.19
CA LYS A 131 11.18 -4.60 -20.94
C LYS A 131 11.48 -3.36 -20.08
N GLN A 132 11.51 -3.54 -18.76
CA GLN A 132 11.86 -2.52 -17.79
C GLN A 132 12.89 -3.07 -16.79
N PRO A 133 13.69 -2.19 -16.13
CA PRO A 133 14.55 -2.62 -15.02
C PRO A 133 13.77 -3.30 -13.88
N LEU A 134 14.47 -4.12 -13.11
CA LEU A 134 14.00 -4.91 -11.97
C LEU A 134 12.83 -4.28 -11.17
N GLY A 135 11.64 -4.84 -11.28
CA GLY A 135 10.49 -4.44 -10.47
C GLY A 135 9.84 -3.11 -10.85
N SER A 136 10.38 -2.35 -11.83
CA SER A 136 9.88 -1.00 -12.16
C SER A 136 8.40 -0.97 -12.50
N LEU A 137 7.89 -1.93 -13.25
CA LEU A 137 6.46 -1.98 -13.58
C LEU A 137 5.59 -2.19 -12.35
N PHE A 138 6.00 -3.07 -11.43
CA PHE A 138 5.30 -3.26 -10.16
C PHE A 138 5.22 -1.96 -9.36
N GLU A 139 6.32 -1.24 -9.27
CA GLU A 139 6.43 0.00 -8.52
C GLU A 139 5.59 1.12 -9.13
N GLN A 140 5.54 1.21 -10.46
CA GLN A 140 4.70 2.16 -11.18
C GLN A 140 3.20 1.84 -10.97
N LEU A 141 2.82 0.56 -11.07
CA LEU A 141 1.45 0.12 -10.80
C LEU A 141 1.06 0.36 -9.35
N LEU A 142 1.94 0.01 -8.41
CA LEU A 142 1.72 0.21 -6.98
C LEU A 142 1.45 1.69 -6.67
N PHE A 143 2.27 2.59 -7.20
CA PHE A 143 2.11 4.02 -6.98
C PHE A 143 0.77 4.53 -7.51
N LEU A 144 0.46 4.26 -8.78
CA LEU A 144 -0.77 4.72 -9.41
C LEU A 144 -2.03 4.08 -8.81
N TYR A 145 -1.96 2.80 -8.45
CA TYR A 145 -3.04 2.13 -7.73
C TYR A 145 -3.34 2.82 -6.40
N LEU A 146 -2.31 3.11 -5.60
CA LEU A 146 -2.46 3.77 -4.31
C LEU A 146 -2.97 5.22 -4.45
N GLU A 147 -2.57 5.95 -5.49
CA GLU A 147 -3.17 7.27 -5.81
C GLU A 147 -4.67 7.13 -6.18
N GLY A 148 -5.05 6.09 -6.92
CA GLY A 148 -6.45 5.78 -7.20
C GLY A 148 -7.25 5.47 -5.93
N ILE A 149 -6.65 4.75 -4.96
CA ILE A 149 -7.26 4.52 -3.65
C ILE A 149 -7.44 5.85 -2.89
N VAL A 150 -6.48 6.77 -2.95
CA VAL A 150 -6.60 8.11 -2.34
C VAL A 150 -7.79 8.86 -2.91
N LEU A 151 -7.97 8.87 -4.24
CA LEU A 151 -9.12 9.52 -4.88
C LEU A 151 -10.44 8.91 -4.41
N SER A 152 -10.54 7.58 -4.37
CA SER A 152 -11.74 6.90 -3.88
C SER A 152 -12.03 7.20 -2.41
N LEU A 153 -10.99 7.30 -1.56
CA LEU A 153 -11.15 7.68 -0.16
C LEU A 153 -11.60 9.15 0.00
N MET A 154 -11.08 10.06 -0.84
CA MET A 154 -11.55 11.45 -0.86
C MET A 154 -13.05 11.53 -1.14
N ASP A 155 -13.50 10.83 -2.19
CA ASP A 155 -14.91 10.80 -2.59
C ASP A 155 -15.80 10.20 -1.50
N GLU A 156 -15.43 9.04 -0.95
CA GLU A 156 -16.22 8.34 0.08
C GLU A 156 -16.25 9.05 1.43
N MET A 157 -15.21 9.83 1.76
CA MET A 157 -15.11 10.58 3.02
C MET A 157 -15.55 12.03 2.88
N GLY A 158 -15.81 12.51 1.65
CA GLY A 158 -16.12 13.91 1.38
C GLY A 158 -14.96 14.87 1.67
N VAL A 159 -13.71 14.39 1.64
CA VAL A 159 -12.53 15.21 1.94
C VAL A 159 -12.12 16.00 0.70
N THR A 160 -12.04 17.31 0.84
CA THR A 160 -11.68 18.22 -0.25
C THR A 160 -10.16 18.38 -0.40
N GLN A 161 -9.72 18.86 -1.57
CA GLN A 161 -8.31 19.21 -1.78
C GLN A 161 -7.83 20.31 -0.82
N GLU A 162 -8.71 21.23 -0.46
CA GLU A 162 -8.39 22.31 0.47
C GLU A 162 -8.12 21.78 1.89
N GLU A 163 -8.94 20.84 2.36
CA GLU A 163 -8.71 20.18 3.64
C GLU A 163 -7.40 19.38 3.65
N MET A 164 -7.08 18.67 2.56
CA MET A 164 -5.78 17.99 2.42
C MET A 164 -4.63 18.99 2.43
N LYS A 165 -4.77 20.13 1.74
CA LYS A 165 -3.77 21.19 1.73
C LYS A 165 -3.55 21.79 3.12
N ASN A 166 -4.59 21.95 3.91
CA ASN A 166 -4.50 22.48 5.28
C ASN A 166 -3.77 21.52 6.24
N ARG A 167 -3.71 20.22 5.90
CA ARG A 167 -2.94 19.20 6.64
C ARG A 167 -1.53 18.99 6.08
N HIS A 168 -1.19 19.65 4.97
CA HIS A 168 0.16 19.55 4.39
C HIS A 168 1.19 20.16 5.33
N ALA A 169 2.41 19.61 5.33
CA ALA A 169 3.50 20.12 6.14
C ALA A 169 3.79 21.61 5.81
N ASN A 170 4.06 22.40 6.83
CA ASN A 170 4.36 23.82 6.72
C ASN A 170 5.82 24.15 7.05
N LEU A 171 6.64 23.10 7.24
CA LEU A 171 8.07 23.22 7.54
C LEU A 171 8.98 22.72 6.38
N GLU A 172 8.43 22.54 5.19
CA GLU A 172 9.15 22.16 3.97
C GLU A 172 8.95 23.17 2.84
#